data_20c215b7066e71bc3403903eba17e074
#
_entry.id   20c215b7066e71bc3403903eba17e074
#
_cell.length_a   1.000
_cell.length_b   1.000
_cell.length_c   1.000
_cell.angle_alpha   90.00
_cell.angle_beta   90.00
_cell.angle_gamma   90.00
#
_symmetry.space_group_name_H-M   'P 1'
#
loop_
_entity.id
_entity.type
_entity.pdbx_description
1 polymer ?
#
loop_
_entity_poly.entity_id
_entity_poly.type
_entity_poly.pdbx_seq_one_letter_code
_entity_poly.pdbx_strand_id
1 'polypeptide(L)'
;VIIRTLDVGGDKEIKYLKMEKEANPFLGYRAIRLCLDNSQIFKPQIRALLRASAYGNIAIMFPMISSIEELRKAKAVVEECKKELDCEGKEYKKDIKIGIMVEIPSVAIIAEEIAKECDFFSIGTNDLIQYTVAVERGNEKISNLYSKYHPAVIKLIKSSIDGAHKAGILCGMCGEAASDELLIPLLVGLGLDEFSMNPNKILNSRKIVNNLDKKECEKLAEEILKLGTTSEVEEKLKEFNKKWFKK
;
A
#
# COMPACT_ATOMS: atom_id res chain seq x y z
N VAL A 1 -10.74 -6.91 -8.99
CA VAL A 1 -10.52 -7.15 -7.54
C VAL A 1 -9.03 -7.36 -7.31
N ILE A 2 -8.43 -6.62 -6.37
CA ILE A 2 -7.04 -6.80 -5.96
C ILE A 2 -7.02 -7.73 -4.74
N ILE A 3 -6.22 -8.79 -4.80
CA ILE A 3 -6.07 -9.76 -3.71
C ILE A 3 -4.62 -9.74 -3.23
N ARG A 4 -4.44 -9.39 -1.96
CA ARG A 4 -3.14 -9.40 -1.31
C ARG A 4 -2.75 -10.84 -0.93
N THR A 5 -1.51 -11.22 -1.21
CA THR A 5 -0.97 -12.48 -0.70
C THR A 5 -0.79 -12.43 0.81
N LEU A 6 -0.51 -13.57 1.41
CA LEU A 6 -0.43 -13.75 2.85
C LEU A 6 0.44 -12.69 3.52
N ASP A 7 -0.12 -11.99 4.50
CA ASP A 7 0.58 -11.05 5.37
C ASP A 7 0.39 -11.48 6.82
N VAL A 8 1.27 -12.36 7.25
CA VAL A 8 1.32 -12.98 8.59
C VAL A 8 2.68 -12.77 9.19
N GLY A 9 2.76 -12.69 10.50
CA GLY A 9 3.91 -12.29 11.30
C GLY A 9 3.69 -10.93 11.96
N GLY A 10 4.61 -10.46 12.76
CA GLY A 10 4.40 -9.27 13.59
C GLY A 10 3.39 -9.55 14.69
N ASP A 11 2.24 -8.88 14.64
CA ASP A 11 1.11 -9.04 15.56
C ASP A 11 0.14 -10.17 15.21
N LYS A 12 0.33 -10.82 14.06
CA LYS A 12 -0.56 -11.85 13.53
C LYS A 12 0.07 -13.24 13.64
N GLU A 13 -0.14 -13.88 14.77
CA GLU A 13 0.31 -15.27 14.96
C GLU A 13 -0.67 -16.26 14.33
N ILE A 14 -0.12 -17.22 13.58
CA ILE A 14 -0.87 -18.38 13.10
C ILE A 14 -0.31 -19.62 13.78
N LYS A 15 -1.08 -20.20 14.70
CA LYS A 15 -0.65 -21.32 15.58
C LYS A 15 -0.08 -22.52 14.82
N TYR A 16 -0.59 -22.83 13.63
CA TYR A 16 -0.11 -23.98 12.85
C TYR A 16 1.20 -23.73 12.08
N LEU A 17 1.63 -22.47 11.91
CA LEU A 17 2.89 -22.15 11.24
C LEU A 17 4.11 -22.28 12.15
N LYS A 18 3.91 -22.50 13.47
CA LYS A 18 4.99 -22.67 14.46
C LYS A 18 6.14 -21.68 14.29
N MET A 19 5.79 -20.40 14.11
CA MET A 19 6.80 -19.36 13.92
C MET A 19 7.65 -19.21 15.18
N GLU A 20 8.97 -19.12 15.01
CA GLU A 20 9.89 -18.84 16.10
C GLU A 20 9.65 -17.43 16.64
N LYS A 21 9.87 -17.25 17.93
CA LYS A 21 9.73 -15.93 18.56
C LYS A 21 10.93 -15.06 18.21
N GLU A 22 10.66 -13.95 17.51
CA GLU A 22 11.67 -12.97 17.15
C GLU A 22 11.71 -11.80 18.15
N ALA A 23 12.86 -11.15 18.27
CA ALA A 23 13.02 -9.98 19.12
C ALA A 23 12.25 -8.76 18.58
N ASN A 24 12.15 -8.62 17.27
CA ASN A 24 11.46 -7.53 16.56
C ASN A 24 10.56 -8.09 15.43
N PRO A 25 9.42 -8.70 15.74
CA PRO A 25 8.61 -9.44 14.77
C PRO A 25 8.14 -8.59 13.58
N PHE A 26 7.90 -7.29 13.79
CA PHE A 26 7.53 -6.38 12.70
C PHE A 26 8.65 -6.14 11.69
N LEU A 27 9.91 -6.25 12.10
CA LEU A 27 11.10 -6.12 11.25
C LEU A 27 11.62 -7.49 10.76
N GLY A 28 10.97 -8.57 11.16
CA GLY A 28 11.45 -9.93 11.02
C GLY A 28 10.87 -10.71 9.83
N TYR A 29 10.70 -11.99 10.09
CA TYR A 29 10.28 -13.01 9.13
C TYR A 29 8.76 -13.03 8.96
N ARG A 30 8.24 -12.15 8.10
CA ARG A 30 6.80 -12.00 7.86
C ARG A 30 6.47 -11.81 6.37
N ALA A 31 5.21 -11.97 6.04
CA ALA A 31 4.62 -11.67 4.75
C ALA A 31 5.38 -12.29 3.59
N ILE A 32 5.84 -11.50 2.61
CA ILE A 32 6.53 -12.02 1.42
C ILE A 32 7.81 -12.79 1.76
N ARG A 33 8.55 -12.40 2.81
CA ARG A 33 9.76 -13.09 3.25
C ARG A 33 9.44 -14.52 3.68
N LEU A 34 8.42 -14.68 4.52
CA LEU A 34 7.90 -15.99 4.92
C LEU A 34 7.39 -16.79 3.72
N CYS A 35 6.67 -16.14 2.81
CA CYS A 35 6.09 -16.79 1.63
C CYS A 35 7.17 -17.33 0.68
N LEU A 36 8.23 -16.58 0.42
CA LEU A 36 9.31 -16.98 -0.47
C LEU A 36 10.08 -18.21 0.04
N ASP A 37 10.25 -18.35 1.36
CA ASP A 37 10.92 -19.50 1.96
C ASP A 37 9.98 -20.70 2.14
N ASN A 38 8.66 -20.49 2.12
CA ASN A 38 7.66 -21.53 2.34
C ASN A 38 6.79 -21.77 1.09
N SER A 39 7.37 -22.39 0.09
CA SER A 39 6.69 -22.71 -1.18
C SER A 39 5.41 -23.52 -1.00
N GLN A 40 5.34 -24.37 0.04
CA GLN A 40 4.18 -25.18 0.39
C GLN A 40 2.96 -24.35 0.80
N ILE A 41 3.16 -23.10 1.24
CA ILE A 41 2.10 -22.16 1.59
C ILE A 41 1.87 -21.21 0.43
N PHE A 42 2.92 -20.68 -0.17
CA PHE A 42 2.85 -19.63 -1.16
C PHE A 42 2.31 -20.10 -2.50
N LYS A 43 2.82 -21.22 -3.05
CA LYS A 43 2.36 -21.75 -4.33
C LYS A 43 0.87 -22.10 -4.37
N PRO A 44 0.28 -22.79 -3.37
CA PRO A 44 -1.17 -23.02 -3.35
C PRO A 44 -1.99 -21.73 -3.43
N GLN A 45 -1.58 -20.67 -2.72
CA GLN A 45 -2.25 -19.38 -2.80
C GLN A 45 -2.14 -18.77 -4.19
N ILE A 46 -0.93 -18.70 -4.77
CA ILE A 46 -0.71 -18.16 -6.12
C ILE A 46 -1.51 -18.97 -7.16
N ARG A 47 -1.47 -20.30 -7.10
CA ARG A 47 -2.23 -21.17 -8.00
C ARG A 47 -3.74 -20.95 -7.90
N ALA A 48 -4.25 -20.76 -6.68
CA ALA A 48 -5.68 -20.45 -6.45
C ALA A 48 -6.06 -19.10 -7.08
N LEU A 49 -5.22 -18.07 -6.91
CA LEU A 49 -5.44 -16.74 -7.52
C LEU A 49 -5.38 -16.78 -9.05
N LEU A 50 -4.39 -17.49 -9.61
CA LEU A 50 -4.30 -17.71 -11.05
C LEU A 50 -5.57 -18.41 -11.58
N ARG A 51 -5.98 -19.52 -10.98
CA ARG A 51 -7.20 -20.22 -11.41
C ARG A 51 -8.47 -19.38 -11.27
N ALA A 52 -8.59 -18.61 -10.19
CA ALA A 52 -9.70 -17.68 -9.99
C ALA A 52 -9.74 -16.58 -11.06
N SER A 53 -8.60 -16.18 -11.62
CA SER A 53 -8.54 -15.17 -12.67
C SER A 53 -9.19 -15.58 -13.99
N ALA A 54 -9.40 -16.87 -14.23
CA ALA A 54 -10.17 -17.35 -15.39
C ALA A 54 -11.66 -16.92 -15.33
N TYR A 55 -12.18 -16.69 -14.11
CA TYR A 55 -13.59 -16.39 -13.87
C TYR A 55 -13.88 -14.91 -13.59
N GLY A 56 -12.85 -14.09 -13.47
CA GLY A 56 -13.05 -12.69 -13.15
C GLY A 56 -11.80 -11.82 -13.23
N ASN A 57 -12.00 -10.52 -13.06
CA ASN A 57 -10.91 -9.56 -13.09
C ASN A 57 -10.19 -9.51 -11.73
N ILE A 58 -9.16 -10.35 -11.58
CA ILE A 58 -8.32 -10.46 -10.38
C ILE A 58 -6.93 -9.91 -10.67
N ALA A 59 -6.36 -9.24 -9.69
CA ALA A 59 -4.95 -8.82 -9.65
C ALA A 59 -4.31 -9.32 -8.35
N ILE A 60 -3.03 -9.64 -8.41
CA ILE A 60 -2.23 -10.10 -7.26
C ILE A 60 -1.46 -8.91 -6.70
N MET A 61 -1.44 -8.75 -5.39
CA MET A 61 -0.67 -7.73 -4.69
C MET A 61 0.26 -8.36 -3.66
N PHE A 62 1.56 -8.07 -3.76
CA PHE A 62 2.55 -8.54 -2.80
C PHE A 62 2.77 -7.52 -1.68
N PRO A 63 2.60 -7.91 -0.39
CA PRO A 63 2.91 -7.06 0.75
C PRO A 63 4.40 -7.09 1.08
N MET A 64 4.87 -6.12 1.85
CA MET A 64 6.20 -6.08 2.49
C MET A 64 7.39 -6.21 1.53
N ILE A 65 7.22 -5.84 0.27
CA ILE A 65 8.34 -5.75 -0.68
C ILE A 65 9.26 -4.62 -0.25
N SER A 66 10.56 -4.91 -0.13
CA SER A 66 11.59 -3.94 0.27
C SER A 66 12.62 -3.65 -0.81
N SER A 67 12.66 -4.48 -1.88
CA SER A 67 13.59 -4.33 -3.00
C SER A 67 13.03 -4.91 -4.31
N ILE A 68 13.68 -4.56 -5.42
CA ILE A 68 13.35 -5.11 -6.75
C ILE A 68 13.64 -6.62 -6.79
N GLU A 69 14.68 -7.08 -6.09
CA GLU A 69 15.05 -8.48 -6.04
C GLU A 69 13.98 -9.33 -5.35
N GLU A 70 13.36 -8.82 -4.27
CA GLU A 70 12.23 -9.51 -3.63
C GLU A 70 11.03 -9.60 -4.57
N LEU A 71 10.71 -8.51 -5.27
CA LEU A 71 9.65 -8.50 -6.28
C LEU A 71 9.89 -9.53 -7.38
N ARG A 72 11.11 -9.56 -7.92
CA ARG A 72 11.49 -10.52 -8.98
C ARG A 72 11.38 -11.97 -8.50
N LYS A 73 11.79 -12.27 -7.27
CA LYS A 73 11.62 -13.60 -6.67
C LYS A 73 10.14 -13.97 -6.56
N ALA A 74 9.28 -13.06 -6.08
CA ALA A 74 7.85 -13.29 -5.98
C ALA A 74 7.20 -13.54 -7.36
N LYS A 75 7.57 -12.74 -8.37
CA LYS A 75 7.12 -12.93 -9.76
C LYS A 75 7.60 -14.26 -10.35
N ALA A 76 8.82 -14.69 -10.02
CA ALA A 76 9.33 -15.99 -10.48
C ALA A 76 8.46 -17.16 -9.97
N VAL A 77 7.98 -17.10 -8.73
CA VAL A 77 7.04 -18.11 -8.20
C VAL A 77 5.71 -18.09 -8.96
N VAL A 78 5.22 -16.90 -9.35
CA VAL A 78 4.00 -16.82 -10.17
C VAL A 78 4.21 -17.49 -11.53
N GLU A 79 5.34 -17.22 -12.19
CA GLU A 79 5.65 -17.85 -13.49
C GLU A 79 5.86 -19.37 -13.38
N GLU A 80 6.43 -19.85 -12.28
CA GLU A 80 6.51 -21.29 -11.99
C GLU A 80 5.11 -21.90 -11.85
N CYS A 81 4.22 -21.26 -11.08
CA CYS A 81 2.83 -21.72 -10.92
C CYS A 81 2.04 -21.69 -12.24
N LYS A 82 2.29 -20.71 -13.11
CA LYS A 82 1.69 -20.67 -14.47
C LYS A 82 2.10 -21.88 -15.28
N LYS A 83 3.40 -22.23 -15.30
CA LYS A 83 3.91 -23.41 -16.00
C LYS A 83 3.29 -24.72 -15.48
N GLU A 84 3.17 -24.85 -14.16
CA GLU A 84 2.52 -26.01 -13.55
C GLU A 84 1.05 -26.13 -14.00
N LEU A 85 0.30 -25.02 -13.98
CA LEU A 85 -1.10 -25.00 -14.42
C LEU A 85 -1.25 -25.29 -15.92
N ASP A 86 -0.33 -24.79 -16.75
CA ASP A 86 -0.28 -25.12 -18.19
C ASP A 86 -0.07 -26.63 -18.39
N CYS A 87 0.85 -27.27 -17.66
CA CYS A 87 1.09 -28.71 -17.71
C CYS A 87 -0.15 -29.54 -17.27
N GLU A 88 -0.93 -29.00 -16.32
CA GLU A 88 -2.15 -29.64 -15.83
C GLU A 88 -3.39 -29.35 -16.70
N GLY A 89 -3.26 -28.53 -17.73
CA GLY A 89 -4.37 -28.10 -18.58
C GLY A 89 -5.42 -27.26 -17.85
N LYS A 90 -4.99 -26.49 -16.83
CA LYS A 90 -5.87 -25.61 -16.03
C LYS A 90 -5.91 -24.21 -16.62
N GLU A 91 -7.10 -23.65 -16.76
CA GLU A 91 -7.30 -22.30 -17.27
C GLU A 91 -6.97 -21.24 -16.23
N TYR A 92 -6.34 -20.16 -16.69
CA TYR A 92 -6.08 -18.93 -15.94
C TYR A 92 -5.82 -17.75 -16.89
N LYS A 93 -5.91 -16.52 -16.42
CA LYS A 93 -5.62 -15.31 -17.18
C LYS A 93 -4.10 -15.11 -17.26
N LYS A 94 -3.51 -15.27 -18.45
CA LYS A 94 -2.05 -15.22 -18.65
C LYS A 94 -1.44 -13.84 -18.34
N ASP A 95 -2.20 -12.77 -18.59
CA ASP A 95 -1.86 -11.37 -18.37
C ASP A 95 -2.39 -10.84 -17.02
N ILE A 96 -2.52 -11.72 -16.01
CA ILE A 96 -2.94 -11.31 -14.66
C ILE A 96 -2.02 -10.19 -14.15
N LYS A 97 -2.62 -9.10 -13.68
CA LYS A 97 -1.89 -7.95 -13.15
C LYS A 97 -1.24 -8.26 -11.81
N ILE A 98 0.01 -7.82 -11.66
CA ILE A 98 0.81 -7.98 -10.45
C ILE A 98 1.26 -6.60 -9.97
N GLY A 99 0.87 -6.25 -8.74
CA GLY A 99 1.30 -5.02 -8.08
C GLY A 99 1.89 -5.29 -6.71
N ILE A 100 2.29 -4.22 -6.05
CA ILE A 100 2.86 -4.28 -4.70
C ILE A 100 2.11 -3.37 -3.73
N MET A 101 2.19 -3.70 -2.46
CA MET A 101 1.88 -2.75 -1.39
C MET A 101 3.14 -1.94 -1.09
N VAL A 102 3.06 -0.63 -1.32
CA VAL A 102 4.14 0.29 -0.97
C VAL A 102 3.98 0.67 0.49
N GLU A 103 4.70 -0.02 1.34
CA GLU A 103 4.61 0.12 2.80
C GLU A 103 5.97 0.09 3.50
N ILE A 104 7.04 -0.18 2.75
CA ILE A 104 8.41 -0.09 3.22
C ILE A 104 9.04 1.18 2.64
N PRO A 105 9.64 2.06 3.46
CA PRO A 105 10.23 3.32 3.00
C PRO A 105 11.24 3.19 1.87
N SER A 106 12.03 2.11 1.86
CA SER A 106 13.01 1.86 0.78
C SER A 106 12.35 1.80 -0.60
N VAL A 107 11.19 1.13 -0.71
CA VAL A 107 10.44 1.02 -1.97
C VAL A 107 9.82 2.36 -2.37
N ALA A 108 9.33 3.15 -1.43
CA ALA A 108 8.80 4.48 -1.72
C ALA A 108 9.90 5.44 -2.25
N ILE A 109 11.17 5.24 -1.84
CA ILE A 109 12.31 6.01 -2.34
C ILE A 109 12.69 5.62 -3.76
N ILE A 110 12.68 4.31 -4.10
CA ILE A 110 12.98 3.78 -5.44
C ILE A 110 11.71 3.51 -6.26
N ALA A 111 10.64 4.26 -6.00
CA ALA A 111 9.33 4.00 -6.57
C ALA A 111 9.33 4.02 -8.11
N GLU A 112 10.11 4.91 -8.74
CA GLU A 112 10.22 4.99 -10.19
C GLU A 112 10.85 3.73 -10.81
N GLU A 113 11.86 3.17 -10.16
CA GLU A 113 12.55 1.97 -10.63
C GLU A 113 11.67 0.73 -10.48
N ILE A 114 11.03 0.55 -9.33
CA ILE A 114 10.22 -0.63 -9.06
C ILE A 114 8.88 -0.60 -9.81
N ALA A 115 8.34 0.60 -10.10
CA ALA A 115 7.11 0.76 -10.88
C ALA A 115 7.23 0.21 -12.30
N LYS A 116 8.43 0.21 -12.90
CA LYS A 116 8.68 -0.37 -14.22
C LYS A 116 8.46 -1.89 -14.27
N GLU A 117 8.42 -2.53 -13.10
CA GLU A 117 8.21 -3.97 -12.95
C GLU A 117 6.85 -4.35 -12.33
N CYS A 118 5.96 -3.37 -12.13
CA CYS A 118 4.64 -3.54 -11.55
C CYS A 118 3.53 -3.07 -12.50
N ASP A 119 2.32 -3.57 -12.29
CA ASP A 119 1.12 -3.12 -12.99
C ASP A 119 0.33 -2.07 -12.20
N PHE A 120 0.56 -1.96 -10.91
CA PHE A 120 -0.04 -0.96 -10.02
C PHE A 120 0.67 -0.92 -8.66
N PHE A 121 0.49 0.20 -7.94
CA PHE A 121 0.84 0.34 -6.55
C PHE A 121 -0.40 0.48 -5.67
N SER A 122 -0.30 0.01 -4.42
CA SER A 122 -1.25 0.34 -3.35
C SER A 122 -0.46 0.74 -2.10
N ILE A 123 -0.58 1.99 -1.66
CA ILE A 123 0.17 2.48 -0.50
C ILE A 123 -0.46 1.92 0.78
N GLY A 124 0.31 1.15 1.54
CA GLY A 124 -0.06 0.59 2.84
C GLY A 124 0.34 1.53 3.98
N THR A 125 -0.52 2.49 4.31
CA THR A 125 -0.16 3.61 5.19
C THR A 125 0.20 3.19 6.60
N ASN A 126 -0.39 2.13 7.14
CA ASN A 126 -0.14 1.73 8.52
C ASN A 126 1.32 1.29 8.73
N ASP A 127 1.80 0.37 7.91
CA ASP A 127 3.19 -0.10 7.96
C ASP A 127 4.16 0.99 7.44
N LEU A 128 3.78 1.77 6.43
CA LEU A 128 4.61 2.88 5.95
C LEU A 128 4.89 3.91 7.06
N ILE A 129 3.88 4.30 7.85
CA ILE A 129 4.07 5.19 8.99
C ILE A 129 5.00 4.52 10.02
N GLN A 130 4.68 3.29 10.43
CA GLN A 130 5.43 2.53 11.43
C GLN A 130 6.92 2.49 11.10
N TYR A 131 7.28 2.11 9.88
CA TYR A 131 8.67 1.98 9.46
C TYR A 131 9.35 3.33 9.19
N THR A 132 8.60 4.35 8.78
CA THR A 132 9.16 5.69 8.54
C THR A 132 9.57 6.38 9.83
N VAL A 133 8.74 6.29 10.87
CA VAL A 133 8.99 6.98 12.16
C VAL A 133 9.55 6.03 13.22
N ALA A 134 9.77 4.74 12.89
CA ALA A 134 10.26 3.70 13.80
C ALA A 134 9.42 3.57 15.08
N VAL A 135 8.10 3.63 14.94
CA VAL A 135 7.14 3.54 16.05
C VAL A 135 6.16 2.43 15.81
N GLU A 136 6.12 1.46 16.71
CA GLU A 136 5.13 0.39 16.69
C GLU A 136 3.73 0.94 16.97
N ARG A 137 2.78 0.73 16.05
CA ARG A 137 1.41 1.29 16.11
C ARG A 137 0.61 0.87 17.34
N GLY A 138 0.93 -0.30 17.93
CA GLY A 138 0.30 -0.83 19.13
C GLY A 138 0.92 -0.34 20.44
N ASN A 139 1.99 0.45 20.41
CA ASN A 139 2.68 0.91 21.59
C ASN A 139 2.05 2.23 22.11
N GLU A 140 1.20 2.09 23.13
CA GLU A 140 0.48 3.23 23.70
C GLU A 140 1.40 4.34 24.27
N LYS A 141 2.61 3.97 24.75
CA LYS A 141 3.53 4.94 25.38
C LYS A 141 4.11 5.95 24.41
N ILE A 142 4.22 5.58 23.13
CA ILE A 142 4.82 6.41 22.08
C ILE A 142 3.86 6.63 20.90
N SER A 143 2.59 6.33 21.06
CA SER A 143 1.55 6.47 20.03
C SER A 143 1.41 7.90 19.49
N ASN A 144 1.78 8.91 20.28
CA ASN A 144 1.82 10.31 19.86
C ASN A 144 2.84 10.60 18.76
N LEU A 145 3.83 9.73 18.57
CA LEU A 145 4.81 9.84 17.48
C LEU A 145 4.33 9.17 16.19
N TYR A 146 3.33 8.31 16.27
CA TYR A 146 2.74 7.63 15.14
C TYR A 146 1.68 8.53 14.47
N SER A 147 2.07 9.24 13.42
CA SER A 147 1.15 10.18 12.75
C SER A 147 1.18 10.04 11.23
N LYS A 148 -0.01 9.93 10.64
CA LYS A 148 -0.23 9.98 9.19
C LYS A 148 0.01 11.38 8.58
N TYR A 149 0.08 12.41 9.42
CA TYR A 149 0.39 13.78 9.02
C TYR A 149 1.88 14.11 9.09
N HIS A 150 2.72 13.12 9.42
CA HIS A 150 4.16 13.31 9.52
C HIS A 150 4.74 13.70 8.14
N PRO A 151 5.53 14.79 8.02
CA PRO A 151 6.02 15.29 6.74
C PRO A 151 6.81 14.25 5.92
N ALA A 152 7.61 13.39 6.58
CA ALA A 152 8.35 12.33 5.90
C ALA A 152 7.40 11.30 5.26
N VAL A 153 6.31 10.93 5.95
CA VAL A 153 5.30 10.01 5.41
C VAL A 153 4.63 10.60 4.18
N ILE A 154 4.23 11.88 4.23
CA ILE A 154 3.61 12.57 3.10
C ILE A 154 4.57 12.63 1.89
N LYS A 155 5.85 12.89 2.11
CA LYS A 155 6.88 12.89 1.06
C LYS A 155 7.07 11.50 0.44
N LEU A 156 7.01 10.42 1.23
CA LEU A 156 7.09 9.05 0.71
C LEU A 156 5.82 8.68 -0.09
N ILE A 157 4.64 9.11 0.36
CA ILE A 157 3.38 8.98 -0.40
C ILE A 157 3.52 9.68 -1.75
N LYS A 158 4.00 10.94 -1.77
CA LYS A 158 4.23 11.69 -3.01
C LYS A 158 5.22 11.00 -3.94
N SER A 159 6.35 10.54 -3.40
CA SER A 159 7.37 9.79 -4.17
C SER A 159 6.77 8.53 -4.82
N SER A 160 5.93 7.80 -4.09
CA SER A 160 5.27 6.60 -4.58
C SER A 160 4.30 6.89 -5.74
N ILE A 161 3.48 7.96 -5.60
CA ILE A 161 2.54 8.39 -6.64
C ILE A 161 3.31 8.85 -7.89
N ASP A 162 4.34 9.68 -7.73
CA ASP A 162 5.13 10.19 -8.85
C ASP A 162 5.86 9.07 -9.59
N GLY A 163 6.45 8.12 -8.85
CA GLY A 163 7.13 6.97 -9.43
C GLY A 163 6.18 6.08 -10.24
N ALA A 164 4.98 5.82 -9.72
CA ALA A 164 3.93 5.10 -10.43
C ALA A 164 3.51 5.81 -11.72
N HIS A 165 3.21 7.12 -11.64
CA HIS A 165 2.76 7.90 -12.78
C HIS A 165 3.82 8.04 -13.87
N LYS A 166 5.09 8.18 -13.51
CA LYS A 166 6.21 8.18 -14.49
C LYS A 166 6.31 6.87 -15.24
N ALA A 167 5.99 5.75 -14.61
CA ALA A 167 5.94 4.43 -15.25
C ALA A 167 4.61 4.14 -15.96
N GLY A 168 3.61 5.03 -15.86
CA GLY A 168 2.30 4.88 -16.49
C GLY A 168 1.38 3.88 -15.78
N ILE A 169 1.61 3.61 -14.49
CA ILE A 169 0.78 2.72 -13.67
C ILE A 169 -0.05 3.50 -12.65
N LEU A 170 -1.16 2.90 -12.18
CA LEU A 170 -2.00 3.50 -11.15
C LEU A 170 -1.38 3.34 -9.76
N CYS A 171 -1.59 4.35 -8.91
CA CYS A 171 -1.24 4.34 -7.51
C CYS A 171 -2.49 4.51 -6.64
N GLY A 172 -2.91 3.44 -5.98
CA GLY A 172 -3.96 3.46 -4.97
C GLY A 172 -3.40 3.60 -3.56
N MET A 173 -4.29 3.73 -2.59
CA MET A 173 -3.96 3.72 -1.16
C MET A 173 -4.98 2.90 -0.39
N CYS A 174 -4.49 2.09 0.53
CA CYS A 174 -5.30 1.37 1.51
C CYS A 174 -4.88 1.74 2.95
N GLY A 175 -5.64 1.27 3.91
CA GLY A 175 -5.42 1.60 5.31
C GLY A 175 -6.25 2.80 5.78
N GLU A 176 -6.01 3.22 7.01
CA GLU A 176 -6.84 4.23 7.68
C GLU A 176 -6.70 5.63 7.08
N ALA A 177 -5.53 5.96 6.52
CA ALA A 177 -5.28 7.26 5.92
C ALA A 177 -6.13 7.52 4.67
N ALA A 178 -6.47 6.49 3.88
CA ALA A 178 -7.30 6.62 2.68
C ALA A 178 -8.72 7.13 2.98
N SER A 179 -9.23 6.91 4.19
CA SER A 179 -10.56 7.36 4.62
C SER A 179 -10.54 8.54 5.58
N ASP A 180 -9.39 9.13 5.81
CA ASP A 180 -9.26 10.30 6.69
C ASP A 180 -9.75 11.57 5.97
N GLU A 181 -10.81 12.15 6.49
CA GLU A 181 -11.48 13.31 5.88
C GLU A 181 -10.56 14.53 5.73
N LEU A 182 -9.61 14.71 6.68
CA LEU A 182 -8.63 15.79 6.59
C LEU A 182 -7.58 15.54 5.51
N LEU A 183 -7.20 14.27 5.27
CA LEU A 183 -6.18 13.92 4.28
C LEU A 183 -6.71 13.83 2.84
N ILE A 184 -7.99 13.54 2.64
CA ILE A 184 -8.54 13.37 1.28
C ILE A 184 -8.18 14.52 0.35
N PRO A 185 -8.34 15.82 0.71
CA PRO A 185 -7.94 16.91 -0.17
C PRO A 185 -6.45 16.90 -0.54
N LEU A 186 -5.59 16.59 0.43
CA LEU A 186 -4.16 16.45 0.19
C LEU A 186 -3.86 15.30 -0.77
N LEU A 187 -4.44 14.13 -0.56
CA LEU A 187 -4.23 12.94 -1.40
C LEU A 187 -4.71 13.18 -2.84
N VAL A 188 -5.83 13.89 -3.03
CA VAL A 188 -6.28 14.35 -4.35
C VAL A 188 -5.26 15.29 -4.97
N GLY A 189 -4.72 16.24 -4.21
CA GLY A 189 -3.70 17.18 -4.67
C GLY A 189 -2.36 16.53 -4.99
N LEU A 190 -1.98 15.44 -4.28
CA LEU A 190 -0.81 14.64 -4.58
C LEU A 190 -0.98 13.78 -5.83
N GLY A 191 -2.22 13.59 -6.32
CA GLY A 191 -2.52 12.82 -7.53
C GLY A 191 -2.89 11.36 -7.29
N LEU A 192 -3.34 10.98 -6.09
CA LEU A 192 -3.74 9.60 -5.79
C LEU A 192 -4.92 9.16 -6.69
N ASP A 193 -4.80 7.97 -7.30
CA ASP A 193 -5.79 7.46 -8.28
C ASP A 193 -6.93 6.69 -7.62
N GLU A 194 -6.67 5.96 -6.54
CA GLU A 194 -7.64 5.08 -5.88
C GLU A 194 -7.59 5.19 -4.36
N PHE A 195 -8.77 5.30 -3.75
CA PHE A 195 -8.97 5.30 -2.30
C PHE A 195 -9.67 4.00 -1.88
N SER A 196 -8.92 3.02 -1.37
CA SER A 196 -9.48 1.78 -0.84
C SER A 196 -9.75 1.93 0.66
N MET A 197 -10.99 1.72 1.06
CA MET A 197 -11.44 1.96 2.42
C MET A 197 -12.59 1.04 2.84
N ASN A 198 -12.91 1.06 4.13
CA ASN A 198 -14.09 0.37 4.65
C ASN A 198 -15.37 0.89 3.96
N PRO A 199 -16.29 0.00 3.55
CA PRO A 199 -17.55 0.36 2.88
C PRO A 199 -18.33 1.49 3.56
N ASN A 200 -18.34 1.54 4.88
CA ASN A 200 -19.04 2.56 5.66
C ASN A 200 -18.49 3.99 5.46
N LYS A 201 -17.26 4.11 4.94
CA LYS A 201 -16.61 5.41 4.68
C LYS A 201 -16.78 5.90 3.25
N ILE A 202 -17.14 5.02 2.31
CA ILE A 202 -17.15 5.32 0.87
C ILE A 202 -18.05 6.51 0.54
N LEU A 203 -19.30 6.52 1.03
CA LEU A 203 -20.26 7.58 0.68
C LEU A 203 -19.78 8.96 1.14
N ASN A 204 -19.24 9.04 2.35
CA ASN A 204 -18.74 10.30 2.87
C ASN A 204 -17.48 10.77 2.13
N SER A 205 -16.53 9.87 1.88
CA SER A 205 -15.32 10.18 1.12
C SER A 205 -15.65 10.63 -0.31
N ARG A 206 -16.60 9.97 -0.99
CA ARG A 206 -17.10 10.41 -2.31
C ARG A 206 -17.73 11.79 -2.27
N LYS A 207 -18.53 12.09 -1.24
CA LYS A 207 -19.09 13.44 -1.05
C LYS A 207 -17.98 14.48 -0.94
N ILE A 208 -16.93 14.18 -0.17
CA ILE A 208 -15.77 15.05 -0.03
C ILE A 208 -15.12 15.28 -1.40
N VAL A 209 -14.68 14.21 -2.07
CA VAL A 209 -13.98 14.29 -3.36
C VAL A 209 -14.79 15.06 -4.42
N ASN A 210 -16.09 14.81 -4.52
CA ASN A 210 -16.96 15.47 -5.51
C ASN A 210 -17.13 16.98 -5.26
N ASN A 211 -16.83 17.48 -4.08
CA ASN A 211 -16.90 18.91 -3.74
C ASN A 211 -15.54 19.61 -3.77
N LEU A 212 -14.44 18.90 -4.04
CA LEU A 212 -13.11 19.50 -4.11
C LEU A 212 -12.83 20.13 -5.47
N ASP A 213 -12.10 21.23 -5.47
CA ASP A 213 -11.42 21.76 -6.66
C ASP A 213 -10.00 21.19 -6.72
N LYS A 214 -9.69 20.48 -7.80
CA LYS A 214 -8.39 19.80 -7.96
C LYS A 214 -7.21 20.77 -7.90
N LYS A 215 -7.32 21.95 -8.52
CA LYS A 215 -6.24 22.95 -8.54
C LYS A 215 -5.96 23.53 -7.15
N GLU A 216 -7.01 23.72 -6.34
CA GLU A 216 -6.83 24.15 -4.94
C GLU A 216 -6.18 23.04 -4.10
N CYS A 217 -6.52 21.77 -4.36
CA CYS A 217 -5.87 20.63 -3.71
C CYS A 217 -4.39 20.50 -4.11
N GLU A 218 -4.04 20.73 -5.38
CA GLU A 218 -2.65 20.74 -5.86
C GLU A 218 -1.83 21.84 -5.17
N LYS A 219 -2.38 23.06 -5.03
CA LYS A 219 -1.73 24.13 -4.26
C LYS A 219 -1.53 23.76 -2.78
N LEU A 220 -2.55 23.16 -2.17
CA LEU A 220 -2.45 22.65 -0.80
C LEU A 220 -1.30 21.65 -0.67
N ALA A 221 -1.19 20.72 -1.62
CA ALA A 221 -0.12 19.71 -1.61
C ALA A 221 1.28 20.36 -1.74
N GLU A 222 1.44 21.35 -2.65
CA GLU A 222 2.70 22.08 -2.79
C GLU A 222 3.11 22.84 -1.53
N GLU A 223 2.15 23.41 -0.80
CA GLU A 223 2.40 24.09 0.46
C GLU A 223 2.79 23.11 1.57
N ILE A 224 2.04 22.00 1.71
CA ILE A 224 2.28 21.00 2.74
C ILE A 224 3.63 20.29 2.57
N LEU A 225 4.06 20.02 1.34
CA LEU A 225 5.35 19.38 1.06
C LEU A 225 6.57 20.21 1.52
N LYS A 226 6.38 21.51 1.79
CA LYS A 226 7.41 22.44 2.31
C LYS A 226 7.45 22.49 3.84
N LEU A 227 6.42 21.96 4.52
CA LEU A 227 6.32 22.00 5.97
C LEU A 227 7.25 20.98 6.63
N GLY A 228 7.67 21.29 7.84
CA GLY A 228 8.66 20.50 8.58
C GLY A 228 8.09 19.72 9.77
N THR A 229 6.91 20.06 10.26
CA THR A 229 6.34 19.46 11.46
C THR A 229 4.93 18.91 11.24
N THR A 230 4.57 17.89 12.02
CA THR A 230 3.24 17.30 12.01
C THR A 230 2.15 18.33 12.37
N SER A 231 2.43 19.21 13.32
CA SER A 231 1.47 20.23 13.76
C SER A 231 1.15 21.24 12.65
N GLU A 232 2.19 21.74 11.93
CA GLU A 232 1.99 22.65 10.79
C GLU A 232 1.14 21.99 9.68
N VAL A 233 1.41 20.71 9.39
CA VAL A 233 0.62 19.94 8.42
C VAL A 233 -0.84 19.84 8.85
N GLU A 234 -1.09 19.46 10.11
CA GLU A 234 -2.46 19.34 10.63
C GLU A 234 -3.21 20.68 10.63
N GLU A 235 -2.56 21.76 11.05
CA GLU A 235 -3.15 23.09 11.06
C GLU A 235 -3.53 23.52 9.64
N LYS A 236 -2.64 23.32 8.67
CA LYS A 236 -2.88 23.64 7.26
C LYS A 236 -4.06 22.84 6.69
N LEU A 237 -4.13 21.55 6.98
CA LEU A 237 -5.24 20.69 6.57
C LEU A 237 -6.56 21.14 7.21
N LYS A 238 -6.56 21.44 8.50
CA LYS A 238 -7.76 21.93 9.23
C LYS A 238 -8.24 23.27 8.66
N GLU A 239 -7.32 24.17 8.33
CA GLU A 239 -7.63 25.47 7.71
C GLU A 239 -8.29 25.29 6.34
N PHE A 240 -7.70 24.45 5.47
CA PHE A 240 -8.26 24.15 4.16
C PHE A 240 -9.65 23.53 4.27
N ASN A 241 -9.82 22.53 5.14
CA ASN A 241 -11.11 21.84 5.32
C ASN A 241 -12.21 22.76 5.84
N LYS A 242 -11.90 23.73 6.72
CA LYS A 242 -12.88 24.74 7.18
C LYS A 242 -13.47 25.56 6.02
N LYS A 243 -12.68 25.82 4.99
CA LYS A 243 -13.13 26.56 3.79
C LYS A 243 -14.14 25.72 2.98
N TRP A 244 -13.92 24.42 2.86
CA TRP A 244 -14.67 23.54 1.95
C TRP A 244 -15.90 22.86 2.61
N PHE A 245 -15.87 22.63 3.92
CA PHE A 245 -16.93 21.90 4.65
C PHE A 245 -17.82 22.77 5.53
N LYS A 246 -17.73 24.10 5.41
CA LYS A 246 -18.64 25.06 6.08
C LYS A 246 -19.97 25.27 5.34
N LYS A 247 -20.36 24.36 4.46
CA LYS A 247 -21.65 24.41 3.77
C LYS A 247 -22.58 23.29 4.18
#